data_bda79ea89b3dcd0f0fe20f9a3fb4ea1d
#
_entry.id   bda79ea89b3dcd0f0fe20f9a3fb4ea1d
#
_cell.length_a   1.000
_cell.length_b   1.000
_cell.length_c   1.000
_cell.angle_alpha   90.00
_cell.angle_beta   90.00
_cell.angle_gamma   90.00
#
_symmetry.space_group_name_H-M   'P 1'
#
loop_
_entity.id
_entity.type
_entity.pdbx_description
1 polymer ?
#
loop_
_entity_poly.entity_id
_entity_poly.type
_entity_poly.pdbx_seq_one_letter_code
_entity_poly.pdbx_strand_id
1 'polypeptide(L)'
;MKLDDNNIPEQISWSAPDGGMIDESSKAMLLSFWDSKKKETLKMDLWTKEMPVDEMKTFTLQTFLSMKQSISKATGEENLVNLIEDFCIEFEKRISDQSK
;
A
#
# COMPACT_ATOMS: atom_id res chain seq x y z
N MET A 1 -7.86 -8.91 -12.97
CA MET A 1 -7.02 -7.80 -13.44
C MET A 1 -7.01 -7.76 -14.96
N LYS A 2 -7.11 -6.57 -15.52
CA LYS A 2 -7.12 -6.39 -16.95
C LYS A 2 -5.85 -5.67 -17.39
N LEU A 3 -5.17 -6.20 -18.41
CA LEU A 3 -3.91 -5.64 -18.93
C LEU A 3 -4.13 -5.02 -20.31
N ASP A 4 -3.33 -4.00 -20.64
CA ASP A 4 -3.32 -3.43 -21.98
C ASP A 4 -2.35 -4.23 -22.88
N ASP A 5 -2.16 -3.76 -24.13
CA ASP A 5 -1.32 -4.47 -25.10
C ASP A 5 0.15 -4.59 -24.68
N ASN A 6 0.61 -3.74 -23.77
CA ASN A 6 1.97 -3.75 -23.25
C ASN A 6 2.07 -4.47 -21.90
N ASN A 7 1.04 -5.19 -21.50
CA ASN A 7 0.94 -5.88 -20.20
C ASN A 7 0.97 -4.92 -19.00
N ILE A 8 0.55 -3.67 -19.21
CA ILE A 8 0.41 -2.69 -18.15
C ILE A 8 -1.00 -2.80 -17.58
N PRO A 9 -1.17 -2.88 -16.25
CA PRO A 9 -2.51 -2.98 -15.67
C PRO A 9 -3.41 -1.81 -16.04
N GLU A 10 -4.59 -2.10 -16.58
CA GLU A 10 -5.60 -1.09 -16.86
C GLU A 10 -6.66 -1.03 -15.77
N GLN A 11 -6.98 -2.17 -15.19
CA GLN A 11 -8.05 -2.28 -14.21
C GLN A 11 -7.72 -3.37 -13.20
N ILE A 12 -7.91 -3.04 -11.94
CA ILE A 12 -7.78 -3.97 -10.83
C ILE A 12 -9.12 -4.02 -10.12
N SER A 13 -9.66 -5.24 -9.94
CA SER A 13 -10.91 -5.42 -9.23
C SER A 13 -10.68 -6.30 -8.01
N TRP A 14 -11.41 -6.04 -6.93
CA TRP A 14 -11.32 -6.83 -5.71
C TRP A 14 -12.69 -6.97 -5.08
N SER A 15 -12.83 -8.00 -4.26
CA SER A 15 -14.09 -8.28 -3.59
C SER A 15 -13.85 -8.64 -2.14
N ALA A 16 -14.73 -8.16 -1.27
CA ALA A 16 -14.78 -8.53 0.14
C ALA A 16 -16.24 -8.77 0.50
N PRO A 17 -16.80 -9.94 0.12
CA PRO A 17 -18.24 -10.21 0.30
C PRO A 17 -18.73 -10.03 1.73
N ASP A 18 -17.91 -10.39 2.72
CA ASP A 18 -18.28 -10.24 4.14
C ASP A 18 -18.42 -8.77 4.53
N GLY A 19 -17.72 -7.88 3.83
CA GLY A 19 -17.84 -6.44 4.02
C GLY A 19 -18.82 -5.77 3.08
N GLY A 20 -19.52 -6.56 2.25
CA GLY A 20 -20.47 -6.02 1.29
C GLY A 20 -19.86 -5.44 0.03
N MET A 21 -18.57 -5.70 -0.20
CA MET A 21 -17.86 -5.19 -1.37
C MET A 21 -17.68 -6.26 -2.43
N ILE A 22 -18.23 -6.03 -3.61
CA ILE A 22 -18.17 -6.96 -4.74
C ILE A 22 -17.71 -6.19 -5.98
N ASP A 23 -16.66 -6.71 -6.63
CA ASP A 23 -16.10 -6.14 -7.87
C ASP A 23 -15.75 -4.65 -7.78
N GLU A 24 -15.18 -4.26 -6.64
CA GLU A 24 -14.70 -2.89 -6.48
C GLU A 24 -13.46 -2.67 -7.34
N SER A 25 -13.38 -1.50 -7.96
CA SER A 25 -12.24 -1.12 -8.79
C SER A 25 -11.17 -0.39 -7.99
N SER A 26 -9.90 -0.69 -8.29
CA SER A 26 -8.76 -0.02 -7.70
C SER A 26 -7.78 0.40 -8.77
N LYS A 27 -7.13 1.54 -8.57
CA LYS A 27 -6.09 2.01 -9.49
C LYS A 27 -4.72 1.45 -9.16
N ALA A 28 -4.55 0.92 -7.95
CA ALA A 28 -3.28 0.33 -7.51
C ALA A 28 -3.53 -0.71 -6.43
N MET A 29 -2.57 -1.62 -6.26
CA MET A 29 -2.67 -2.68 -5.26
C MET A 29 -1.28 -3.07 -4.78
N LEU A 30 -1.14 -3.29 -3.46
CA LEU A 30 0.07 -3.82 -2.85
C LEU A 30 -0.30 -5.08 -2.08
N LEU A 31 0.42 -6.17 -2.32
CA LEU A 31 0.25 -7.43 -1.59
C LEU A 31 1.59 -7.89 -1.04
N SER A 32 1.57 -8.38 0.19
CA SER A 32 2.76 -8.96 0.82
C SER A 32 2.36 -10.25 1.52
N PHE A 33 3.11 -11.32 1.27
CA PHE A 33 2.90 -12.62 1.91
C PHE A 33 4.17 -13.06 2.59
N TRP A 34 4.03 -13.68 3.75
CA TRP A 34 5.17 -14.25 4.47
C TRP A 34 5.35 -15.72 4.10
N ASP A 35 6.52 -16.05 3.55
CA ASP A 35 6.88 -17.44 3.26
C ASP A 35 7.65 -18.00 4.46
N SER A 36 6.97 -18.87 5.22
CA SER A 36 7.55 -19.44 6.45
C SER A 36 8.72 -20.38 6.21
N LYS A 37 8.79 -20.98 5.03
CA LYS A 37 9.84 -21.95 4.71
C LYS A 37 11.14 -21.24 4.38
N LYS A 38 11.08 -20.23 3.52
CA LYS A 38 12.26 -19.46 3.10
C LYS A 38 12.53 -18.28 4.02
N LYS A 39 11.57 -17.94 4.89
CA LYS A 39 11.63 -16.75 5.76
C LYS A 39 11.85 -15.48 4.96
N GLU A 40 11.07 -15.34 3.91
CA GLU A 40 11.13 -14.21 3.00
C GLU A 40 9.74 -13.64 2.78
N THR A 41 9.70 -12.35 2.44
CA THR A 41 8.47 -11.69 2.05
C THR A 41 8.32 -11.75 0.54
N LEU A 42 7.17 -12.26 0.10
CA LEU A 42 6.78 -12.22 -1.32
C LEU A 42 5.90 -11.01 -1.50
N LYS A 43 6.28 -10.13 -2.39
CA LYS A 43 5.58 -8.88 -2.59
C LYS A 43 5.17 -8.72 -4.05
N MET A 44 3.96 -8.21 -4.26
CA MET A 44 3.49 -7.83 -5.58
C MET A 44 2.88 -6.43 -5.48
N ASP A 45 3.29 -5.55 -6.39
CA ASP A 45 2.65 -4.25 -6.51
C ASP A 45 2.19 -4.07 -7.95
N LEU A 46 0.96 -3.58 -8.09
CA LEU A 46 0.32 -3.35 -9.37
C LEU A 46 -0.18 -1.91 -9.43
N TRP A 47 0.18 -1.21 -10.49
CA TRP A 47 -0.23 0.17 -10.72
C TRP A 47 -0.90 0.26 -12.08
N THR A 48 -2.11 0.80 -12.11
CA THR A 48 -2.77 1.03 -13.39
C THR A 48 -2.22 2.32 -14.02
N LYS A 49 -2.33 2.44 -15.33
CA LYS A 49 -1.84 3.62 -16.04
C LYS A 49 -2.58 4.90 -15.69
N GLU A 50 -3.75 4.77 -15.06
CA GLU A 50 -4.54 5.93 -14.64
C GLU A 50 -4.23 6.42 -13.23
N MET A 51 -3.29 5.77 -12.54
CA MET A 51 -2.89 6.15 -11.18
C MET A 51 -1.96 7.36 -11.24
N PRO A 52 -2.40 8.55 -10.80
CA PRO A 52 -1.54 9.74 -10.83
C PRO A 52 -0.40 9.63 -9.82
N VAL A 53 0.71 10.31 -10.10
CA VAL A 53 1.89 10.25 -9.23
C VAL A 53 1.60 10.78 -7.82
N ASP A 54 0.81 11.85 -7.72
CA ASP A 54 0.44 12.39 -6.41
C ASP A 54 -0.39 11.40 -5.59
N GLU A 55 -1.27 10.64 -6.25
CA GLU A 55 -2.03 9.60 -5.56
C GLU A 55 -1.14 8.41 -5.20
N MET A 56 -0.12 8.10 -6.00
CA MET A 56 0.86 7.07 -5.66
C MET A 56 1.56 7.39 -4.35
N LYS A 57 1.95 8.64 -4.17
CA LYS A 57 2.62 9.09 -2.95
C LYS A 57 1.69 9.00 -1.74
N THR A 58 0.43 9.40 -1.91
CA THR A 58 -0.58 9.32 -0.85
C THR A 58 -0.87 7.86 -0.47
N PHE A 59 -1.00 6.99 -1.46
CA PHE A 59 -1.22 5.57 -1.23
C PHE A 59 -0.06 4.96 -0.43
N THR A 60 1.18 5.31 -0.82
CA THR A 60 2.37 4.82 -0.12
C THR A 60 2.40 5.29 1.33
N LEU A 61 2.10 6.56 1.57
CA LEU A 61 2.03 7.10 2.94
C LEU A 61 0.99 6.37 3.78
N GLN A 62 -0.21 6.18 3.24
CA GLN A 62 -1.29 5.49 3.96
C GLN A 62 -0.94 4.04 4.23
N THR A 63 -0.19 3.40 3.33
CA THR A 63 0.29 2.05 3.53
C THR A 63 1.26 1.97 4.70
N PHE A 64 2.19 2.92 4.82
CA PHE A 64 3.11 3.00 5.96
C PHE A 64 2.34 3.19 7.27
N LEU A 65 1.32 4.03 7.27
CA LEU A 65 0.48 4.25 8.46
C LEU A 65 -0.28 2.98 8.85
N SER A 66 -0.77 2.23 7.88
CA SER A 66 -1.42 0.94 8.13
C SER A 66 -0.44 -0.06 8.72
N MET A 67 0.79 -0.10 8.22
CA MET A 67 1.84 -0.98 8.74
C MET A 67 2.18 -0.63 10.18
N LYS A 68 2.19 0.64 10.52
CA LYS A 68 2.40 1.09 11.90
C LYS A 68 1.36 0.48 12.82
N GLN A 69 0.09 0.55 12.43
CA GLN A 69 -0.99 -0.03 13.23
C GLN A 69 -0.86 -1.55 13.36
N SER A 70 -0.48 -2.21 12.26
CA SER A 70 -0.32 -3.66 12.26
C SER A 70 0.79 -4.12 13.21
N ILE A 71 1.94 -3.46 13.17
CA ILE A 71 3.07 -3.83 14.05
C ILE A 71 2.74 -3.51 15.51
N SER A 72 2.00 -2.44 15.76
CA SER A 72 1.57 -2.08 17.10
C SER A 72 0.68 -3.16 17.71
N LYS A 73 -0.30 -3.65 16.93
CA LYS A 73 -1.20 -4.71 17.39
C LYS A 73 -0.49 -6.04 17.57
N ALA A 74 0.46 -6.34 16.70
CA ALA A 74 1.14 -7.64 16.69
C ALA A 74 2.20 -7.77 17.78
N THR A 75 2.93 -6.69 18.08
CA THR A 75 4.08 -6.75 18.97
C THR A 75 3.97 -5.87 20.21
N GLY A 76 3.23 -4.76 20.13
CA GLY A 76 3.19 -3.78 21.21
C GLY A 76 4.50 -3.04 21.43
N GLU A 77 5.47 -3.15 20.51
CA GLU A 77 6.77 -2.51 20.66
C GLU A 77 6.73 -1.05 20.26
N GLU A 78 6.60 -0.17 21.25
CA GLU A 78 6.47 1.26 21.03
C GLU A 78 7.65 1.88 20.30
N ASN A 79 8.86 1.35 20.48
CA ASN A 79 10.04 1.86 19.81
C ASN A 79 9.90 1.76 18.28
N LEU A 80 9.38 0.64 17.78
CA LEU A 80 9.16 0.44 16.36
C LEU A 80 8.03 1.31 15.85
N VAL A 81 6.94 1.40 16.62
CA VAL A 81 5.78 2.20 16.27
C VAL A 81 6.17 3.68 16.15
N ASN A 82 6.93 4.18 17.12
CA ASN A 82 7.36 5.59 17.13
C ASN A 82 8.31 5.89 15.96
N LEU A 83 9.17 4.94 15.61
CA LEU A 83 10.08 5.11 14.48
C LEU A 83 9.30 5.24 13.17
N ILE A 84 8.29 4.38 12.97
CA ILE A 84 7.46 4.45 11.77
C ILE A 84 6.67 5.76 11.75
N GLU A 85 6.15 6.19 12.91
CA GLU A 85 5.40 7.44 12.99
C GLU A 85 6.27 8.63 12.62
N ASP A 86 7.49 8.70 13.13
CA ASP A 86 8.43 9.78 12.81
C ASP A 86 8.74 9.78 11.31
N PHE A 87 8.94 8.62 10.73
CA PHE A 87 9.16 8.47 9.30
C PHE A 87 7.97 8.99 8.50
N CYS A 88 6.75 8.63 8.90
CA CYS A 88 5.55 9.06 8.19
C CYS A 88 5.35 10.57 8.26
N ILE A 89 5.66 11.18 9.38
CA ILE A 89 5.56 12.64 9.53
C ILE A 89 6.50 13.32 8.54
N GLU A 90 7.74 12.85 8.47
CA GLU A 90 8.72 13.41 7.55
C GLU A 90 8.34 13.14 6.09
N PHE A 91 7.83 11.95 5.81
CA PHE A 91 7.38 11.56 4.46
C PHE A 91 6.26 12.49 3.98
N GLU A 92 5.26 12.72 4.83
CA GLU A 92 4.14 13.61 4.51
C GLU A 92 4.62 15.04 4.26
N LYS A 93 5.56 15.50 5.07
CA LYS A 93 6.12 16.83 4.93
C LYS A 93 6.81 16.99 3.58
N ARG A 94 7.59 16.01 3.17
CA ARG A 94 8.30 16.06 1.89
C ARG A 94 7.36 16.01 0.69
N ILE A 95 6.27 15.25 0.79
CA ILE A 95 5.24 15.24 -0.25
C ILE A 95 4.64 16.64 -0.41
N SER A 96 4.28 17.27 0.70
CA SER A 96 3.70 18.61 0.70
C SER A 96 4.66 19.66 0.12
N ASP A 97 5.95 19.55 0.43
CA ASP A 97 6.95 20.46 -0.08
C ASP A 97 7.11 20.34 -1.61
N GLN A 98 6.97 19.13 -2.15
CA GLN A 98 7.04 18.89 -3.59
C GLN A 98 5.85 19.42 -4.35
N SER A 99 4.73 19.65 -3.66
CA SER A 99 3.49 20.12 -4.28
C SER A 99 3.44 21.63 -4.46
N LYS A 100 4.45 22.35 -4.03
CA LYS A 100 4.51 23.81 -4.13
C LYS A 100 5.15 24.28 -5.43
#